data_e51fd329ce4e32d50e9d6ce6d1ed3e48
#
_entry.id   e51fd329ce4e32d50e9d6ce6d1ed3e48
#
_cell.length_a   1.000
_cell.length_b   1.000
_cell.length_c   1.000
_cell.angle_alpha   90.00
_cell.angle_beta   90.00
_cell.angle_gamma   90.00
#
_symmetry.space_group_name_H-M   'P 1'
#
loop_
_entity.id
_entity.type
_entity.pdbx_description
1 polymer ?
#
loop_
_entity_poly.entity_id
_entity_poly.type
_entity_poly.pdbx_seq_one_letter_code
_entity_poly.pdbx_strand_id
1 'polypeptide(L)' 'MKALITGASSGLGREMARLLAARGYELILCARREERLRELAAELPVPCRIIAADVSDEQECRLLYEAVQSEEL' A
#
# COMPACT_ATOMS: atom_id res chain seq x y z
N MET A 1 6.95 -11.58 -5.40
CA MET A 1 6.25 -11.56 -4.12
C MET A 1 5.47 -10.26 -3.95
N LYS A 2 4.46 -10.26 -3.15
CA LYS A 2 3.62 -9.09 -2.90
C LYS A 2 3.70 -8.68 -1.44
N ALA A 3 3.60 -7.39 -1.17
CA ALA A 3 3.59 -6.85 0.18
C ALA A 3 2.51 -5.79 0.31
N LEU A 4 1.84 -5.76 1.45
CA LEU A 4 0.85 -4.74 1.79
C LEU A 4 1.50 -3.75 2.76
N ILE A 5 1.41 -2.46 2.44
CA ILE A 5 1.93 -1.42 3.29
C ILE A 5 0.79 -0.49 3.68
N THR A 6 0.47 -0.45 4.96
CA THR A 6 -0.49 0.52 5.50
C THR A 6 0.26 1.76 5.94
N GLY A 7 -0.41 2.91 5.91
CA GLY A 7 0.24 4.18 6.21
C GLY A 7 1.31 4.55 5.18
N ALA A 8 1.13 4.12 3.94
CA ALA A 8 2.15 4.29 2.90
C ALA A 8 2.41 5.76 2.53
N SER A 9 1.51 6.67 2.89
CA SER A 9 1.72 8.10 2.65
C SER A 9 2.58 8.78 3.72
N SER A 10 2.89 8.09 4.83
CA SER A 10 3.75 8.62 5.89
C SER A 10 5.23 8.39 5.53
N GLY A 11 6.13 9.13 6.21
CA GLY A 11 7.56 9.02 5.93
C GLY A 11 8.09 7.59 6.05
N LEU A 12 7.75 6.89 7.14
CA LEU A 12 8.22 5.51 7.35
C LEU A 12 7.63 4.55 6.32
N GLY A 13 6.33 4.65 6.07
CA GLY A 13 5.66 3.79 5.10
C GLY A 13 6.21 3.98 3.69
N ARG A 14 6.50 5.22 3.31
CA ARG A 14 7.09 5.53 2.00
C ARG A 14 8.48 4.91 1.87
N GLU A 15 9.30 4.99 2.91
CA GLU A 15 10.63 4.38 2.89
C GLU A 15 10.55 2.86 2.78
N MET A 16 9.64 2.24 3.51
CA MET A 16 9.42 0.79 3.40
C MET A 16 9.01 0.40 1.98
N ALA A 17 8.11 1.19 1.37
CA ALA A 17 7.68 0.93 0.00
C ALA A 17 8.86 0.98 -0.98
N ARG A 18 9.73 1.98 -0.84
CA ARG A 18 10.91 2.11 -1.69
C ARG A 18 11.86 0.94 -1.52
N LEU A 19 12.10 0.52 -0.28
CA LEU A 19 12.99 -0.61 -0.01
C LEU A 19 12.46 -1.92 -0.61
N LEU A 20 11.17 -2.19 -0.43
CA LEU A 20 10.58 -3.41 -0.96
C LEU A 20 10.50 -3.40 -2.48
N ALA A 21 10.18 -2.24 -3.06
CA ALA A 21 10.17 -2.11 -4.52
C ALA A 21 11.56 -2.35 -5.11
N ALA A 22 12.60 -1.87 -4.44
CA ALA A 22 13.98 -2.10 -4.87
C ALA A 22 14.36 -3.58 -4.84
N ARG A 23 13.65 -4.38 -4.05
CA ARG A 23 13.84 -5.83 -3.97
C ARG A 23 12.94 -6.61 -4.92
N GLY A 24 12.16 -5.90 -5.73
CA GLY A 24 11.30 -6.53 -6.73
C GLY A 24 9.92 -6.94 -6.24
N TYR A 25 9.50 -6.49 -5.05
CA TYR A 25 8.17 -6.78 -4.55
C TYR A 25 7.11 -5.96 -5.29
N GLU A 26 6.01 -6.61 -5.66
CA GLU A 26 4.80 -5.89 -6.06
C GLU A 26 4.13 -5.38 -4.79
N LEU A 27 3.58 -4.18 -4.83
CA LEU A 27 3.09 -3.53 -3.63
C LEU A 27 1.59 -3.23 -3.68
N ILE A 28 0.94 -3.37 -2.52
CA ILE A 28 -0.39 -2.85 -2.29
C ILE A 28 -0.22 -1.74 -1.27
N LEU A 29 -0.48 -0.50 -1.71
CA LEU A 29 -0.27 0.69 -0.89
C LEU A 29 -1.60 1.16 -0.32
N CYS A 30 -1.66 1.33 0.99
CA CYS A 30 -2.87 1.75 1.68
C CYS A 30 -2.61 2.99 2.52
N ALA A 31 -3.46 3.98 2.40
CA ALA A 31 -3.48 5.18 3.25
C ALA A 31 -4.79 5.91 3.03
N ARG A 32 -5.05 6.93 3.86
CA ARG A 32 -6.29 7.70 3.75
C ARG A 32 -6.34 8.60 2.52
N ARG A 33 -5.18 9.08 2.04
CA ARG A 33 -5.10 10.04 0.94
C ARG A 33 -4.65 9.38 -0.34
N GLU A 34 -5.60 9.20 -1.25
CA GLU A 34 -5.33 8.51 -2.51
C GLU A 34 -4.30 9.24 -3.37
N GLU A 35 -4.36 10.57 -3.44
CA GLU A 35 -3.42 11.33 -4.27
C GLU A 35 -1.96 11.12 -3.86
N ARG A 36 -1.69 10.96 -2.56
CA ARG A 36 -0.34 10.69 -2.08
C ARG A 36 0.12 9.29 -2.46
N LEU A 37 -0.80 8.34 -2.45
CA LEU A 37 -0.50 6.99 -2.86
C LEU A 37 -0.17 6.93 -4.35
N ARG A 38 -0.89 7.69 -5.17
CA ARG A 38 -0.64 7.75 -6.60
C ARG A 38 0.71 8.36 -6.91
N GLU A 39 1.10 9.40 -6.19
CA GLU A 39 2.42 10.02 -6.33
C GLU A 39 3.52 9.02 -6.00
N LEU A 40 3.37 8.30 -4.89
CA LEU A 40 4.35 7.29 -4.50
C LEU A 40 4.43 6.16 -5.52
N ALA A 41 3.29 5.64 -5.97
CA ALA A 41 3.26 4.57 -6.96
C ALA A 41 3.97 4.96 -8.25
N ALA A 42 3.86 6.23 -8.65
CA ALA A 42 4.50 6.72 -9.86
C ALA A 42 6.03 6.73 -9.75
N GLU A 43 6.58 6.81 -8.54
CA GLU A 43 8.02 6.77 -8.31
C GLU A 43 8.59 5.35 -8.32
N LEU A 44 7.74 4.34 -8.05
CA LEU A 44 8.23 3.00 -7.80
C LEU A 44 8.34 2.17 -9.09
N PRO A 45 9.42 1.39 -9.25
CA PRO A 45 9.67 0.61 -10.46
C PRO A 45 8.93 -0.72 -10.52
N VAL A 46 7.88 -0.90 -9.73
CA VAL A 46 7.12 -2.15 -9.64
C VAL A 46 5.63 -1.86 -9.73
N PRO A 47 4.80 -2.86 -10.10
CA PRO A 47 3.35 -2.69 -10.09
C PRO A 47 2.86 -2.38 -8.68
N CYS A 48 2.00 -1.39 -8.55
CA CYS A 48 1.43 -0.97 -7.27
C CYS A 48 -0.09 -0.89 -7.38
N ARG A 49 -0.78 -1.49 -6.43
CA ARG A 49 -2.22 -1.36 -6.27
C ARG A 49 -2.47 -0.35 -5.15
N ILE A 50 -3.40 0.55 -5.36
CA ILE A 50 -3.71 1.62 -4.41
C ILE A 50 -5.07 1.35 -3.78
N ILE A 51 -5.12 1.38 -2.45
CA ILE A 51 -6.37 1.27 -1.71
C ILE A 51 -6.43 2.43 -0.73
N ALA A 52 -7.38 3.36 -0.95
CA ALA A 52 -7.58 4.47 -0.05
C ALA A 52 -8.50 4.01 1.08
N ALA A 53 -7.96 3.87 2.29
CA ALA A 53 -8.71 3.41 3.45
C ALA A 53 -8.07 3.91 4.73
N ASP A 54 -8.90 4.16 5.75
CA ASP A 54 -8.44 4.53 7.08
C ASP A 54 -8.46 3.28 7.95
N VAL A 55 -7.27 2.71 8.22
CA VAL A 55 -7.17 1.48 9.00
C VAL A 55 -7.50 1.66 10.48
N SER A 56 -7.64 2.91 10.94
CA SER A 56 -8.11 3.17 12.30
C SER A 56 -9.63 3.02 12.39
N ASP A 57 -10.34 3.03 11.27
CA ASP A 57 -11.77 2.77 11.20
C ASP A 57 -11.97 1.27 11.02
N GLU A 58 -12.67 0.64 11.97
CA GLU A 58 -12.86 -0.80 11.97
C GLU A 58 -13.52 -1.31 10.69
N GLN A 59 -14.51 -0.58 10.19
CA GLN A 59 -15.24 -0.98 9.00
C GLN A 59 -14.36 -0.90 7.75
N GLU A 60 -13.57 0.16 7.61
CA GLU A 60 -12.66 0.31 6.49
C GLU A 60 -11.52 -0.69 6.55
N CYS A 61 -11.04 -0.99 7.76
CA CYS A 61 -10.01 -2.02 7.96
C CYS A 61 -10.52 -3.39 7.51
N ARG A 62 -11.78 -3.69 7.82
CA ARG A 62 -12.41 -4.95 7.39
C ARG A 62 -12.53 -5.03 5.87
N LEU A 63 -12.91 -3.91 5.23
CA LEU A 63 -13.00 -3.87 3.77
C LEU A 63 -11.63 -4.05 3.12
N LEU A 64 -10.59 -3.46 3.72
CA LEU A 64 -9.22 -3.67 3.25
C LEU A 64 -8.82 -5.14 3.34
N TYR A 65 -9.11 -5.78 4.47
CA TYR A 65 -8.81 -7.19 4.65
C TYR A 65 -9.48 -8.05 3.57
N GLU A 66 -10.76 -7.81 3.32
CA GLU A 66 -11.51 -8.53 2.30
C GLU A 66 -10.92 -8.32 0.90
N ALA A 67 -10.49 -7.08 0.62
CA ALA A 67 -9.93 -6.74 -0.68
C ALA A 67 -8.61 -7.46 -0.96
N VAL A 68 -7.83 -7.78 0.07
CA VAL A 68 -6.50 -8.37 -0.10
C VAL A 68 -6.41 -9.84 0.29
N GLN A 69 -7.48 -10.43 0.84
CA GLN A 69 -7.37 -11.80 1.35
C GLN A 69 -7.11 -12.83 0.26
N SER A 70 -7.44 -12.52 -1.00
CA SER A 70 -7.15 -13.41 -2.11
C SER A 70 -5.73 -13.27 -2.64
N GLU A 71 -4.99 -12.29 -2.16
CA GLU A 71 -3.62 -12.03 -2.60
C GLU A 71 -2.63 -12.87 -1.78
N GLU A 72 -1.57 -13.31 -2.42
CA GLU A 72 -0.46 -13.98 -1.73
C GLU A 72 0.54 -12.92 -1.28
N LEU A 73 0.52 -12.61 0.00
CA LEU A 73 1.40 -11.60 0.57
C LEU A 73 2.63 -12.21 1.23
#